data_e7a006f7a6056ae762a1874ea369cdad
#
_entry.id   e7a006f7a6056ae762a1874ea369cdad
#
_cell.length_a   1.000
_cell.length_b   1.000
_cell.length_c   1.000
_cell.angle_alpha   90.00
_cell.angle_beta   90.00
_cell.angle_gamma   90.00
#
_symmetry.space_group_name_H-M   'P 1'
#
loop_
_entity.id
_entity.type
_entity.pdbx_description
1 polymer ?
#
loop_
_entity_poly.entity_id
_entity_poly.type
_entity_poly.pdbx_seq_one_letter_code
_entity_poly.pdbx_strand_id
1 'polypeptide(L)'
;TERELVGCGYRRDPHELEYEEAAGAKEETAPEPIRVPEFSLADLDYGDYAVHLDHGIGIFRGFKTLSTRGIEREVLVLEYRDGQLIYVPLLQAHKVSRYLGSPGKVNLHAVGGSKWSRDKESARHGVRSYAADMLRLQAMRQSAPGIAFPKDGGECRAFVRAFPFSDTPDQRRSTGEVFSDMESARPMDRLLCGDVGYGKTEIAMRAAFKAVEAGFQVAVLAPTTVLAQQHFNSFRERFAEYPFTIEVLSRFRTGSEQSDILRRLSSGGIDILIGTHRLCNPELHFQNLGLVEIGRASCRERV
;
A
#
# COMPACT_ATOMS: atom_id res chain seq x y z
N THR A 1 -20.20 1.95 0.98
CA THR A 1 -20.61 0.61 0.61
C THR A 1 -20.37 0.30 -0.85
N GLU A 2 -20.98 0.99 -1.83
CA GLU A 2 -20.66 0.81 -3.26
C GLU A 2 -19.37 1.54 -3.71
N ARG A 3 -18.91 2.54 -2.96
CA ARG A 3 -17.71 3.33 -3.27
C ARG A 3 -16.38 2.65 -2.89
N GLU A 4 -16.42 1.59 -2.08
CA GLU A 4 -15.23 0.86 -1.63
C GLU A 4 -14.82 -0.30 -2.56
N LEU A 5 -15.69 -0.69 -3.50
CA LEU A 5 -15.49 -1.84 -4.40
C LEU A 5 -14.87 -1.48 -5.76
N VAL A 6 -14.74 -0.20 -6.06
CA VAL A 6 -14.20 0.25 -7.34
C VAL A 6 -12.95 1.04 -7.07
N GLY A 7 -11.89 0.63 -7.73
CA GLY A 7 -10.58 1.21 -7.61
C GLY A 7 -10.59 2.71 -7.39
N CYS A 8 -9.90 3.15 -6.36
CA CYS A 8 -9.84 4.55 -5.93
C CYS A 8 -9.17 5.41 -7.00
N GLY A 9 -9.85 5.54 -8.13
CA GLY A 9 -9.53 6.48 -9.19
C GLY A 9 -10.32 7.75 -8.99
N TYR A 10 -10.15 8.41 -7.84
CA TYR A 10 -10.69 9.75 -7.68
C TYR A 10 -9.77 10.70 -8.46
N ARG A 11 -10.02 10.85 -9.75
CA ARG A 11 -9.58 12.03 -10.50
C ARG A 11 -10.56 13.14 -10.13
N ARG A 12 -10.13 14.11 -9.33
CA ARG A 12 -10.75 15.44 -9.38
C ARG A 12 -10.42 16.02 -10.75
N ASP A 13 -11.45 16.41 -11.48
CA ASP A 13 -11.30 17.12 -12.73
C ASP A 13 -10.55 18.44 -12.44
N PRO A 14 -9.49 18.80 -13.19
CA PRO A 14 -8.79 20.07 -13.00
C PRO A 14 -9.73 21.29 -13.10
N HIS A 15 -10.85 21.18 -13.79
CA HIS A 15 -11.88 22.22 -13.86
C HIS A 15 -12.73 22.38 -12.60
N GLU A 16 -12.82 21.35 -11.72
CA GLU A 16 -13.51 21.51 -10.43
C GLU A 16 -12.72 22.37 -9.43
N LEU A 17 -11.40 22.43 -9.56
CA LEU A 17 -10.55 23.29 -8.72
C LEU A 17 -10.70 24.79 -9.05
N GLU A 18 -11.00 25.15 -10.30
CA GLU A 18 -11.24 26.55 -10.67
C GLU A 18 -12.61 27.07 -10.22
N TYR A 19 -13.60 26.19 -10.00
CA TYR A 19 -14.93 26.59 -9.53
C TYR A 19 -15.00 26.77 -8.00
N GLU A 20 -14.15 26.13 -7.22
CA GLU A 20 -14.12 26.31 -5.75
C GLU A 20 -13.39 27.61 -5.34
N GLU A 21 -12.43 28.10 -6.11
CA GLU A 21 -11.77 29.39 -5.83
C GLU A 21 -12.65 30.61 -6.12
N ALA A 22 -13.70 30.47 -6.95
CA ALA A 22 -14.63 31.56 -7.28
C ALA A 22 -15.84 31.66 -6.34
N ALA A 23 -16.10 30.67 -5.50
CA ALA A 23 -17.21 30.67 -4.55
C ALA A 23 -16.69 30.96 -3.14
N GLY A 24 -16.57 32.24 -2.82
CA GLY A 24 -16.39 32.88 -1.53
C GLY A 24 -15.89 32.07 -0.35
N ALA A 25 -14.83 32.56 0.30
CA ALA A 25 -14.23 32.08 1.52
C ALA A 25 -15.24 31.48 2.50
N LYS A 26 -15.36 30.17 2.53
CA LYS A 26 -15.96 29.44 3.63
C LYS A 26 -14.85 29.13 4.63
N GLU A 27 -15.12 29.43 5.89
CA GLU A 27 -14.30 29.11 7.05
C GLU A 27 -13.58 27.79 6.84
N GLU A 28 -12.24 27.82 6.95
CA GLU A 28 -11.41 26.62 7.06
C GLU A 28 -11.92 25.81 8.26
N THR A 29 -12.76 24.85 8.00
CA THR A 29 -13.03 23.80 8.98
C THR A 29 -11.69 23.12 9.23
N ALA A 30 -11.22 23.22 10.47
CA ALA A 30 -10.04 22.51 10.92
C ALA A 30 -10.09 21.07 10.40
N PRO A 31 -8.96 20.50 9.86
CA PRO A 31 -8.96 19.16 9.34
C PRO A 31 -9.52 18.21 10.38
N GLU A 32 -10.52 17.40 10.00
CA GLU A 32 -11.06 16.38 10.90
C GLU A 32 -9.89 15.64 11.56
N PRO A 33 -9.90 15.49 12.87
CA PRO A 33 -8.83 14.78 13.54
C PRO A 33 -8.75 13.38 12.93
N ILE A 34 -7.56 13.03 12.44
CA ILE A 34 -7.26 11.68 11.99
C ILE A 34 -7.80 10.75 13.06
N ARG A 35 -8.83 9.95 12.73
CA ARG A 35 -9.35 8.93 13.64
C ARG A 35 -8.22 7.92 13.84
N VAL A 36 -7.45 8.14 14.90
CA VAL A 36 -6.57 7.10 15.43
C VAL A 36 -7.48 5.91 15.73
N PRO A 37 -7.13 4.66 15.32
CA PRO A 37 -7.94 3.50 15.67
C PRO A 37 -8.34 3.60 17.12
N GLU A 38 -9.63 3.47 17.42
CA GLU A 38 -10.15 3.54 18.79
C GLU A 38 -9.44 2.47 19.60
N PHE A 39 -8.36 2.87 20.25
CA PHE A 39 -7.64 2.03 21.17
C PHE A 39 -8.48 1.97 22.45
N SER A 40 -9.02 0.79 22.72
CA SER A 40 -9.70 0.56 23.99
C SER A 40 -8.66 0.47 25.10
N LEU A 41 -8.85 1.24 26.18
CA LEU A 41 -8.05 1.06 27.40
C LEU A 41 -8.16 -0.36 27.98
N ALA A 42 -9.19 -1.12 27.57
CA ALA A 42 -9.38 -2.53 27.92
C ALA A 42 -8.30 -3.45 27.32
N ASP A 43 -7.54 -2.98 26.32
CA ASP A 43 -6.48 -3.76 25.68
C ASP A 43 -5.10 -3.57 26.36
N LEU A 44 -5.02 -2.82 27.48
CA LEU A 44 -3.79 -2.64 28.26
C LEU A 44 -3.76 -3.59 29.46
N ASP A 45 -2.78 -4.46 29.48
CA ASP A 45 -2.49 -5.33 30.62
C ASP A 45 -1.48 -4.68 31.58
N TYR A 46 -1.55 -5.07 32.86
CA TYR A 46 -0.60 -4.61 33.86
C TYR A 46 0.84 -4.99 33.48
N GLY A 47 1.71 -3.99 33.37
CA GLY A 47 3.09 -4.16 32.94
C GLY A 47 3.35 -3.88 31.47
N ASP A 48 2.31 -3.63 30.68
CA ASP A 48 2.46 -3.22 29.28
C ASP A 48 3.13 -1.86 29.15
N TYR A 49 3.87 -1.68 28.05
CA TYR A 49 4.36 -0.36 27.68
C TYR A 49 3.22 0.49 27.09
N ALA A 50 3.06 1.67 27.63
CA ALA A 50 2.08 2.66 27.17
C ALA A 50 2.77 3.98 26.82
N VAL A 51 2.21 4.68 25.86
CA VAL A 51 2.72 5.98 25.39
C VAL A 51 1.75 7.07 25.80
N HIS A 52 2.20 8.00 26.61
CA HIS A 52 1.46 9.22 26.89
C HIS A 52 1.89 10.32 25.95
N LEU A 53 0.93 11.03 25.34
CA LEU A 53 1.17 12.04 24.32
C LEU A 53 2.16 13.14 24.76
N ASP A 54 2.14 13.52 26.04
CA ASP A 54 2.95 14.59 26.59
C ASP A 54 4.21 14.10 27.33
N HIS A 55 4.20 12.85 27.84
CA HIS A 55 5.26 12.32 28.71
C HIS A 55 6.07 11.17 28.11
N GLY A 56 5.61 10.61 26.99
CA GLY A 56 6.31 9.54 26.28
C GLY A 56 6.02 8.15 26.84
N ILE A 57 7.01 7.24 26.72
CA ILE A 57 6.84 5.83 27.03
C ILE A 57 7.02 5.58 28.53
N GLY A 58 5.99 4.97 29.14
CA GLY A 58 5.96 4.47 30.50
C GLY A 58 5.44 3.03 30.55
N ILE A 59 5.33 2.48 31.75
CA ILE A 59 4.74 1.16 32.01
C ILE A 59 3.39 1.36 32.67
N PHE A 60 2.37 0.67 32.18
CA PHE A 60 1.05 0.69 32.77
C PHE A 60 1.00 -0.10 34.09
N ARG A 61 0.55 0.54 35.16
CA ARG A 61 0.46 -0.03 36.51
C ARG A 61 -0.96 -0.15 37.01
N GLY A 62 -1.93 -0.24 36.09
CA GLY A 62 -3.35 -0.40 36.42
C GLY A 62 -4.08 0.90 36.72
N PHE A 63 -5.27 0.76 37.29
CA PHE A 63 -6.13 1.87 37.69
C PHE A 63 -6.07 2.05 39.20
N LYS A 64 -6.26 3.28 39.68
CA LYS A 64 -6.29 3.63 41.08
C LYS A 64 -7.34 4.71 41.35
N THR A 65 -8.08 4.57 42.43
CA THR A 65 -8.97 5.63 42.89
C THR A 65 -8.20 6.60 43.80
N LEU A 66 -8.18 7.87 43.44
CA LEU A 66 -7.58 8.93 44.23
C LEU A 66 -8.69 9.80 44.83
N SER A 67 -8.67 9.98 46.16
CA SER A 67 -9.55 10.92 46.85
C SER A 67 -8.83 12.27 47.02
N THR A 68 -9.34 13.31 46.35
CA THR A 68 -8.81 14.67 46.50
C THR A 68 -9.93 15.60 46.92
N ARG A 69 -9.82 16.18 48.09
CA ARG A 69 -10.85 17.10 48.71
C ARG A 69 -12.23 16.46 48.78
N GLY A 70 -12.32 15.17 49.14
CA GLY A 70 -13.58 14.45 49.26
C GLY A 70 -14.22 14.03 47.92
N ILE A 71 -13.55 14.24 46.79
CA ILE A 71 -13.98 13.78 45.46
C ILE A 71 -13.11 12.60 45.07
N GLU A 72 -13.74 11.45 44.84
CA GLU A 72 -13.07 10.25 44.31
C GLU A 72 -12.97 10.35 42.81
N ARG A 73 -11.76 10.10 42.30
CA ARG A 73 -11.47 10.07 40.86
C ARG A 73 -10.67 8.83 40.52
N GLU A 74 -11.12 8.12 39.52
CA GLU A 74 -10.38 7.00 38.97
C GLU A 74 -9.33 7.53 38.00
N VAL A 75 -8.09 7.01 38.15
CA VAL A 75 -6.94 7.41 37.37
C VAL A 75 -6.19 6.18 36.87
N LEU A 76 -5.61 6.30 35.72
CA LEU A 76 -4.67 5.37 35.12
C LEU A 76 -3.27 5.71 35.63
N VAL A 77 -2.51 4.69 36.05
CA VAL A 77 -1.17 4.87 36.63
C VAL A 77 -0.13 4.45 35.61
N LEU A 78 0.77 5.35 35.27
CA LEU A 78 1.93 5.10 34.42
C LEU A 78 3.21 5.30 35.20
N GLU A 79 4.08 4.29 35.17
CA GLU A 79 5.42 4.36 35.76
C GLU A 79 6.46 4.72 34.70
N TYR A 80 7.27 5.69 34.99
CA TYR A 80 8.32 6.21 34.14
C TYR A 80 9.70 5.82 34.70
N ARG A 81 10.77 6.36 34.06
CA ARG A 81 12.14 6.17 34.54
C ARG A 81 12.26 6.56 36.01
N ASP A 82 13.11 5.85 36.72
CA ASP A 82 13.42 6.07 38.15
C ASP A 82 12.22 5.89 39.09
N GLY A 83 11.20 5.09 38.65
CA GLY A 83 10.03 4.80 39.46
C GLY A 83 9.04 5.96 39.62
N GLN A 84 9.17 7.03 38.82
CA GLN A 84 8.25 8.16 38.84
C GLN A 84 6.87 7.73 38.32
N LEU A 85 5.80 8.08 39.06
CA LEU A 85 4.43 7.76 38.69
C LEU A 85 3.70 9.00 38.17
N ILE A 86 2.97 8.82 37.05
CA ILE A 86 1.99 9.79 36.54
C ILE A 86 0.60 9.20 36.71
N TYR A 87 -0.29 10.00 37.24
CA TYR A 87 -1.71 9.69 37.40
C TYR A 87 -2.51 10.42 36.32
N VAL A 88 -3.03 9.67 35.35
CA VAL A 88 -3.82 10.22 34.24
C VAL A 88 -5.31 10.05 34.55
N PRO A 89 -6.08 11.12 34.69
CA PRO A 89 -7.54 11.04 34.88
C PRO A 89 -8.19 10.31 33.69
N LEU A 90 -9.21 9.49 33.92
CA LEU A 90 -9.91 8.78 32.83
C LEU A 90 -10.44 9.71 31.74
N LEU A 91 -10.82 10.94 32.07
CA LEU A 91 -11.20 11.95 31.07
C LEU A 91 -10.07 12.32 30.11
N GLN A 92 -8.82 12.05 30.47
CA GLN A 92 -7.63 12.25 29.62
C GLN A 92 -7.06 10.94 29.08
N ALA A 93 -7.77 9.85 29.18
CA ALA A 93 -7.36 8.54 28.71
C ALA A 93 -7.04 8.52 27.20
N HIS A 94 -7.68 9.38 26.42
CA HIS A 94 -7.38 9.59 24.99
C HIS A 94 -5.93 10.02 24.70
N LYS A 95 -5.20 10.50 25.72
CA LYS A 95 -3.77 10.84 25.61
C LYS A 95 -2.85 9.62 25.77
N VAL A 96 -3.39 8.48 26.14
CA VAL A 96 -2.62 7.25 26.38
C VAL A 96 -2.95 6.23 25.29
N SER A 97 -1.92 5.63 24.72
CA SER A 97 -2.04 4.56 23.74
C SER A 97 -1.07 3.42 24.06
N ARG A 98 -1.37 2.23 23.58
CA ARG A 98 -0.45 1.09 23.69
C ARG A 98 0.81 1.34 22.88
N TYR A 99 1.97 0.92 23.39
CA TYR A 99 3.21 0.94 22.62
C TYR A 99 3.20 -0.17 21.58
N LEU A 100 3.33 0.18 20.30
CA LEU A 100 3.31 -0.74 19.17
C LEU A 100 4.72 -0.99 18.56
N GLY A 101 5.78 -0.61 19.26
CA GLY A 101 7.14 -0.80 18.79
C GLY A 101 7.64 -2.24 18.89
N SER A 102 8.86 -2.49 18.40
CA SER A 102 9.46 -3.81 18.41
C SER A 102 9.55 -4.40 19.83
N PRO A 103 9.29 -5.70 19.99
CA PRO A 103 9.50 -6.39 21.27
C PRO A 103 10.99 -6.36 21.63
N GLY A 104 11.34 -5.70 22.74
CA GLY A 104 12.70 -5.57 23.22
C GLY A 104 12.76 -4.69 24.46
N LYS A 105 13.95 -4.42 24.97
CA LYS A 105 14.13 -3.56 26.12
C LYS A 105 13.83 -2.09 25.72
N VAL A 106 12.64 -1.63 26.05
CA VAL A 106 12.20 -0.26 25.77
C VAL A 106 12.76 0.68 26.83
N ASN A 107 13.38 1.77 26.39
CA ASN A 107 13.88 2.80 27.31
C ASN A 107 12.73 3.70 27.76
N LEU A 108 12.42 3.69 29.05
CA LEU A 108 11.42 4.56 29.63
C LEU A 108 11.88 6.04 29.58
N HIS A 109 10.96 6.93 29.36
CA HIS A 109 11.21 8.38 29.43
C HIS A 109 11.24 8.86 30.87
N ALA A 110 11.92 9.98 31.10
CA ALA A 110 11.88 10.69 32.38
C ALA A 110 10.77 11.74 32.33
N VAL A 111 10.00 11.88 33.41
CA VAL A 111 8.96 12.90 33.53
C VAL A 111 9.59 14.29 33.48
N GLY A 112 9.07 15.19 32.65
CA GLY A 112 9.62 16.54 32.47
C GLY A 112 10.94 16.60 31.66
N GLY A 113 11.45 15.49 31.16
CA GLY A 113 12.66 15.45 30.35
C GLY A 113 12.41 15.92 28.91
N SER A 114 13.43 16.51 28.30
CA SER A 114 13.37 16.99 26.89
C SER A 114 13.52 15.87 25.85
N LYS A 115 13.82 14.64 26.27
CA LYS A 115 14.08 13.53 25.35
C LYS A 115 12.83 13.19 24.52
N TRP A 116 11.67 13.08 25.17
CA TRP A 116 10.43 12.79 24.47
C TRP A 116 10.07 13.84 23.42
N SER A 117 10.23 15.12 23.76
CA SER A 117 9.97 16.21 22.81
C SER A 117 10.90 16.13 21.60
N ARG A 118 12.17 15.79 21.80
CA ARG A 118 13.15 15.61 20.72
C ARG A 118 12.81 14.37 19.85
N ASP A 119 12.49 13.25 20.47
CA ASP A 119 12.14 12.02 19.76
C ASP A 119 10.86 12.23 18.92
N LYS A 120 9.87 12.93 19.47
CA LYS A 120 8.63 13.31 18.77
C LYS A 120 8.92 14.25 17.57
N GLU A 121 9.77 15.24 17.75
CA GLU A 121 10.12 16.17 16.67
C GLU A 121 10.97 15.48 15.57
N SER A 122 11.88 14.61 15.96
CA SER A 122 12.63 13.76 15.01
C SER A 122 11.70 12.86 14.19
N ALA A 123 10.72 12.23 14.84
CA ALA A 123 9.73 11.42 14.15
C ALA A 123 8.87 12.25 13.19
N ARG A 124 8.42 13.44 13.62
CA ARG A 124 7.67 14.37 12.75
C ARG A 124 8.47 14.79 11.53
N HIS A 125 9.75 15.12 11.74
CA HIS A 125 10.64 15.48 10.64
C HIS A 125 10.80 14.31 9.66
N GLY A 126 11.04 13.09 10.16
CA GLY A 126 11.14 11.89 9.33
C GLY A 126 9.86 11.64 8.50
N VAL A 127 8.68 11.77 9.11
CA VAL A 127 7.39 11.61 8.41
C VAL A 127 7.21 12.69 7.35
N ARG A 128 7.53 13.95 7.66
CA ARG A 128 7.43 15.06 6.68
C ARG A 128 8.39 14.87 5.51
N SER A 129 9.64 14.46 5.78
CA SER A 129 10.61 14.17 4.73
C SER A 129 10.11 13.04 3.81
N TYR A 130 9.64 11.94 4.41
CA TYR A 130 9.08 10.83 3.65
C TYR A 130 7.85 11.23 2.81
N ALA A 131 6.94 12.03 3.37
CA ALA A 131 5.78 12.54 2.65
C ALA A 131 6.21 13.45 1.48
N ALA A 132 7.20 14.32 1.69
CA ALA A 132 7.74 15.17 0.63
C ALA A 132 8.36 14.35 -0.51
N ASP A 133 9.11 13.29 -0.19
CA ASP A 133 9.69 12.39 -1.18
C ASP A 133 8.61 11.64 -1.97
N MET A 134 7.54 11.19 -1.30
CA MET A 134 6.40 10.55 -1.96
C MET A 134 5.67 11.52 -2.90
N LEU A 135 5.41 12.75 -2.47
CA LEU A 135 4.80 13.79 -3.30
C LEU A 135 5.68 14.13 -4.51
N ARG A 136 7.00 14.22 -4.30
CA ARG A 136 7.95 14.45 -5.40
C ARG A 136 7.91 13.33 -6.43
N LEU A 137 7.93 12.07 -5.99
CA LEU A 137 7.81 10.92 -6.89
C LEU A 137 6.48 10.93 -7.66
N GLN A 138 5.38 11.27 -7.00
CA GLN A 138 4.08 11.38 -7.64
C GLN A 138 4.05 12.50 -8.68
N ALA A 139 4.59 13.67 -8.36
CA ALA A 139 4.71 14.78 -9.30
C ALA A 139 5.57 14.42 -10.53
N MET A 140 6.69 13.72 -10.30
CA MET A 140 7.55 13.23 -11.39
C MET A 140 6.80 12.25 -12.31
N ARG A 141 5.99 11.34 -11.76
CA ARG A 141 5.17 10.42 -12.56
C ARG A 141 4.12 11.17 -13.38
N GLN A 142 3.44 12.15 -12.78
CA GLN A 142 2.42 12.93 -13.48
C GLN A 142 2.98 13.80 -14.61
N SER A 143 4.22 14.27 -14.46
CA SER A 143 4.90 15.09 -15.48
C SER A 143 5.68 14.28 -16.52
N ALA A 144 5.95 13.00 -16.27
CA ALA A 144 6.65 12.14 -17.20
C ALA A 144 5.75 11.79 -18.40
N PRO A 145 6.28 11.75 -19.64
CA PRO A 145 5.55 11.18 -20.75
C PRO A 145 5.33 9.69 -20.54
N GLY A 146 4.11 9.22 -20.72
CA GLY A 146 3.76 7.81 -20.67
C GLY A 146 3.74 7.17 -22.05
N ILE A 147 3.68 5.85 -22.06
CA ILE A 147 3.46 5.05 -23.27
C ILE A 147 1.94 5.02 -23.50
N ALA A 148 1.48 5.62 -24.60
CA ALA A 148 0.10 5.45 -25.06
C ALA A 148 -0.01 4.15 -25.85
N PHE A 149 -0.62 3.14 -25.26
CA PHE A 149 -0.87 1.87 -25.95
C PHE A 149 -1.91 2.06 -27.05
N PRO A 150 -1.85 1.29 -28.14
CA PRO A 150 -2.86 1.36 -29.20
C PRO A 150 -4.24 0.93 -28.67
N LYS A 151 -5.30 1.40 -29.35
CA LYS A 151 -6.66 0.89 -29.09
C LYS A 151 -6.72 -0.61 -29.33
N ASP A 152 -7.69 -1.27 -28.67
CA ASP A 152 -7.82 -2.72 -28.70
C ASP A 152 -7.85 -3.27 -30.12
N GLY A 153 -6.88 -4.12 -30.40
CA GLY A 153 -6.79 -4.92 -31.62
C GLY A 153 -7.82 -6.05 -31.67
N GLY A 154 -7.80 -6.81 -32.75
CA GLY A 154 -8.62 -8.02 -32.91
C GLY A 154 -8.27 -9.08 -31.89
N GLU A 155 -6.98 -9.30 -31.65
CA GLU A 155 -6.43 -10.30 -30.74
C GLU A 155 -6.75 -9.95 -29.28
N CYS A 156 -6.59 -8.69 -28.85
CA CYS A 156 -6.95 -8.25 -27.51
C CYS A 156 -8.44 -8.49 -27.23
N ARG A 157 -9.30 -8.16 -28.17
CA ARG A 157 -10.75 -8.46 -28.04
C ARG A 157 -11.04 -9.94 -28.03
N ALA A 158 -10.32 -10.75 -28.79
CA ALA A 158 -10.43 -12.21 -28.79
C ALA A 158 -10.00 -12.77 -27.42
N PHE A 159 -8.87 -12.31 -26.90
CA PHE A 159 -8.39 -12.67 -25.56
C PHE A 159 -9.44 -12.38 -24.48
N VAL A 160 -10.02 -11.19 -24.46
CA VAL A 160 -11.06 -10.82 -23.48
C VAL A 160 -12.30 -11.73 -23.61
N ARG A 161 -12.74 -12.05 -24.85
CA ARG A 161 -13.92 -12.92 -25.08
C ARG A 161 -13.67 -14.38 -24.74
N ALA A 162 -12.42 -14.85 -24.84
CA ALA A 162 -12.03 -16.22 -24.49
C ALA A 162 -12.05 -16.50 -22.97
N PHE A 163 -12.40 -15.52 -22.14
CA PHE A 163 -12.59 -15.75 -20.72
C PHE A 163 -13.80 -16.67 -20.49
N PRO A 164 -13.62 -17.80 -19.76
CA PRO A 164 -14.67 -18.83 -19.67
C PRO A 164 -15.88 -18.43 -18.82
N PHE A 165 -15.83 -17.30 -18.12
CA PHE A 165 -16.89 -16.81 -17.26
C PHE A 165 -17.47 -15.50 -17.80
N SER A 166 -18.71 -15.20 -17.41
CA SER A 166 -19.31 -13.88 -17.68
C SER A 166 -18.75 -12.83 -16.75
N ASP A 167 -18.27 -11.72 -17.32
CA ASP A 167 -17.78 -10.59 -16.53
C ASP A 167 -18.89 -9.99 -15.67
N THR A 168 -18.57 -9.67 -14.44
CA THR A 168 -19.42 -8.83 -13.59
C THR A 168 -19.44 -7.39 -14.12
N PRO A 169 -20.47 -6.58 -13.77
CA PRO A 169 -20.47 -5.15 -14.14
C PRO A 169 -19.21 -4.41 -13.72
N ASP A 170 -18.68 -4.73 -12.53
CA ASP A 170 -17.47 -4.11 -12.00
C ASP A 170 -16.20 -4.55 -12.74
N GLN A 171 -16.08 -5.81 -13.12
CA GLN A 171 -14.97 -6.30 -13.95
C GLN A 171 -14.95 -5.60 -15.31
N ARG A 172 -16.12 -5.45 -15.96
CA ARG A 172 -16.24 -4.72 -17.24
C ARG A 172 -15.82 -3.27 -17.10
N ARG A 173 -16.32 -2.59 -16.07
CA ARG A 173 -15.96 -1.19 -15.77
C ARG A 173 -14.47 -1.04 -15.52
N SER A 174 -13.91 -1.84 -14.60
CA SER A 174 -12.49 -1.79 -14.25
C SER A 174 -11.58 -2.11 -15.44
N THR A 175 -11.94 -3.07 -16.28
CA THR A 175 -11.20 -3.36 -17.52
C THR A 175 -11.22 -2.16 -18.46
N GLY A 176 -12.39 -1.53 -18.67
CA GLY A 176 -12.52 -0.34 -19.51
C GLY A 176 -11.71 0.85 -18.99
N GLU A 177 -11.71 1.07 -17.68
CA GLU A 177 -10.92 2.13 -17.04
C GLU A 177 -9.41 1.88 -17.16
N VAL A 178 -8.94 0.65 -16.91
CA VAL A 178 -7.53 0.26 -17.10
C VAL A 178 -7.10 0.48 -18.54
N PHE A 179 -7.89 0.04 -19.50
CA PHE A 179 -7.58 0.20 -20.91
C PHE A 179 -7.55 1.67 -21.35
N SER A 180 -8.49 2.48 -20.84
CA SER A 180 -8.51 3.92 -21.08
C SER A 180 -7.26 4.62 -20.52
N ASP A 181 -6.82 4.23 -19.33
CA ASP A 181 -5.59 4.77 -18.74
C ASP A 181 -4.35 4.36 -19.55
N MET A 182 -4.28 3.08 -19.99
CA MET A 182 -3.18 2.60 -20.83
C MET A 182 -3.11 3.30 -22.18
N GLU A 183 -4.24 3.71 -22.77
CA GLU A 183 -4.31 4.44 -24.03
C GLU A 183 -3.96 5.92 -23.88
N SER A 184 -3.85 6.43 -22.67
CA SER A 184 -3.47 7.81 -22.42
C SER A 184 -1.95 8.02 -22.55
N ALA A 185 -1.54 9.23 -22.93
CA ALA A 185 -0.12 9.60 -23.00
C ALA A 185 0.53 9.87 -21.61
N ARG A 186 -0.13 9.46 -20.54
CA ARG A 186 0.37 9.61 -19.16
C ARG A 186 0.60 8.24 -18.57
N PRO A 187 1.65 8.05 -17.75
CA PRO A 187 1.87 6.79 -17.04
C PRO A 187 0.66 6.45 -16.17
N MET A 188 0.12 5.24 -16.34
CA MET A 188 -0.96 4.75 -15.50
C MET A 188 -0.43 4.50 -14.07
N ASP A 189 -1.14 4.98 -13.07
CA ASP A 189 -0.93 4.66 -11.65
C ASP A 189 -2.29 4.32 -11.04
N ARG A 190 -2.71 3.06 -11.15
CA ARG A 190 -4.05 2.61 -10.79
C ARG A 190 -4.02 1.53 -9.72
N LEU A 191 -4.83 1.70 -8.70
CA LEU A 191 -5.09 0.69 -7.68
C LEU A 191 -6.36 -0.08 -8.03
N LEU A 192 -6.25 -1.40 -8.23
CA LEU A 192 -7.37 -2.31 -8.41
C LEU A 192 -7.70 -3.00 -7.07
N CYS A 193 -8.84 -2.64 -6.48
CA CYS A 193 -9.32 -3.19 -5.22
C CYS A 193 -10.50 -4.15 -5.45
N GLY A 194 -10.57 -5.18 -4.62
CA GLY A 194 -11.67 -6.15 -4.62
C GLY A 194 -11.36 -7.30 -3.67
N ASP A 195 -12.37 -8.04 -3.24
CA ASP A 195 -12.20 -9.19 -2.36
C ASP A 195 -11.48 -10.36 -3.04
N VAL A 196 -11.05 -11.33 -2.24
CA VAL A 196 -10.42 -12.56 -2.73
C VAL A 196 -11.42 -13.34 -3.58
N GLY A 197 -10.98 -13.83 -4.74
CA GLY A 197 -11.84 -14.61 -5.66
C GLY A 197 -12.65 -13.78 -6.66
N TYR A 198 -12.64 -12.45 -6.58
CA TYR A 198 -13.39 -11.56 -7.50
C TYR A 198 -12.73 -11.32 -8.86
N GLY A 199 -11.74 -12.13 -9.24
CA GLY A 199 -11.16 -12.11 -10.58
C GLY A 199 -10.24 -10.95 -10.90
N LYS A 200 -9.63 -10.29 -9.88
CA LYS A 200 -8.63 -9.21 -10.09
C LYS A 200 -7.50 -9.63 -11.03
N THR A 201 -7.06 -10.88 -10.94
CA THR A 201 -5.99 -11.43 -11.75
C THR A 201 -6.35 -11.49 -13.25
N GLU A 202 -7.64 -11.72 -13.60
CA GLU A 202 -8.06 -11.67 -15.00
C GLU A 202 -7.94 -10.27 -15.59
N ILE A 203 -8.29 -9.23 -14.82
CA ILE A 203 -8.13 -7.83 -15.27
C ILE A 203 -6.66 -7.50 -15.48
N ALA A 204 -5.79 -7.95 -14.56
CA ALA A 204 -4.34 -7.83 -14.70
C ALA A 204 -3.84 -8.56 -15.96
N MET A 205 -4.25 -9.81 -16.21
CA MET A 205 -3.90 -10.55 -17.41
C MET A 205 -4.34 -9.87 -18.71
N ARG A 206 -5.51 -9.20 -18.71
CA ARG A 206 -5.98 -8.42 -19.87
C ARG A 206 -5.11 -7.20 -20.13
N ALA A 207 -4.69 -6.49 -19.06
CA ALA A 207 -3.75 -5.38 -19.18
C ALA A 207 -2.37 -5.85 -19.68
N ALA A 208 -1.87 -6.96 -19.14
CA ALA A 208 -0.64 -7.59 -19.60
C ALA A 208 -0.71 -7.98 -21.08
N PHE A 209 -1.83 -8.59 -21.51
CA PHE A 209 -2.05 -8.96 -22.91
C PHE A 209 -1.97 -7.75 -23.84
N LYS A 210 -2.67 -6.66 -23.50
CA LYS A 210 -2.65 -5.42 -24.26
C LYS A 210 -1.23 -4.85 -24.39
N ALA A 211 -0.43 -4.95 -23.33
CA ALA A 211 0.95 -4.47 -23.34
C ALA A 211 1.85 -5.33 -24.23
N VAL A 212 1.76 -6.67 -24.13
CA VAL A 212 2.61 -7.57 -24.95
C VAL A 212 2.18 -7.59 -26.42
N GLU A 213 0.88 -7.48 -26.72
CA GLU A 213 0.38 -7.30 -28.10
C GLU A 213 0.96 -6.03 -28.75
N ALA A 214 1.18 -4.99 -27.97
CA ALA A 214 1.81 -3.75 -28.43
C ALA A 214 3.36 -3.81 -28.49
N GLY A 215 3.97 -4.96 -28.20
CA GLY A 215 5.41 -5.18 -28.26
C GLY A 215 6.19 -4.72 -27.03
N PHE A 216 5.51 -4.55 -25.89
CA PHE A 216 6.14 -4.17 -24.64
C PHE A 216 6.26 -5.35 -23.67
N GLN A 217 7.30 -5.33 -22.86
CA GLN A 217 7.50 -6.30 -21.78
C GLN A 217 6.67 -5.94 -20.55
N VAL A 218 6.27 -6.96 -19.79
CA VAL A 218 5.48 -6.82 -18.56
C VAL A 218 6.21 -7.43 -17.36
N ALA A 219 6.24 -6.72 -16.25
CA ALA A 219 6.74 -7.21 -14.97
C ALA A 219 5.59 -7.41 -13.98
N VAL A 220 5.46 -8.62 -13.43
CA VAL A 220 4.45 -8.95 -12.42
C VAL A 220 5.13 -9.26 -11.10
N LEU A 221 5.01 -8.34 -10.13
CA LEU A 221 5.61 -8.46 -8.81
C LEU A 221 4.64 -9.13 -7.83
N ALA A 222 5.01 -10.28 -7.30
CA ALA A 222 4.26 -10.99 -6.27
C ALA A 222 4.98 -10.92 -4.91
N PRO A 223 4.27 -10.82 -3.78
CA PRO A 223 4.87 -10.67 -2.45
C PRO A 223 5.58 -11.94 -1.96
N THR A 224 5.18 -13.11 -2.44
CA THR A 224 5.76 -14.39 -2.03
C THR A 224 6.09 -15.27 -3.24
N THR A 225 7.01 -16.22 -3.06
CA THR A 225 7.37 -17.18 -4.12
C THR A 225 6.22 -18.10 -4.49
N VAL A 226 5.34 -18.41 -3.54
CA VAL A 226 4.14 -19.25 -3.79
C VAL A 226 3.18 -18.51 -4.72
N LEU A 227 2.88 -17.26 -4.42
CA LEU A 227 2.02 -16.42 -5.26
C LEU A 227 2.65 -16.17 -6.64
N ALA A 228 3.96 -15.95 -6.72
CA ALA A 228 4.65 -15.83 -8.00
C ALA A 228 4.47 -17.09 -8.85
N GLN A 229 4.57 -18.28 -8.24
CA GLN A 229 4.34 -19.55 -8.94
C GLN A 229 2.88 -19.74 -9.35
N GLN A 230 1.92 -19.34 -8.51
CA GLN A 230 0.50 -19.39 -8.84
C GLN A 230 0.19 -18.45 -10.01
N HIS A 231 0.67 -17.21 -9.98
CA HIS A 231 0.52 -16.28 -11.10
C HIS A 231 1.14 -16.82 -12.37
N PHE A 232 2.37 -17.39 -12.30
CA PHE A 232 3.01 -17.99 -13.43
C PHE A 232 2.16 -19.10 -14.08
N ASN A 233 1.59 -19.99 -13.28
CA ASN A 233 0.74 -21.06 -13.78
C ASN A 233 -0.55 -20.50 -14.43
N SER A 234 -1.21 -19.54 -13.78
CA SER A 234 -2.44 -18.92 -14.30
C SER A 234 -2.18 -18.13 -15.59
N PHE A 235 -1.10 -17.35 -15.64
CA PHE A 235 -0.71 -16.62 -16.85
C PHE A 235 -0.38 -17.59 -17.99
N ARG A 236 0.43 -18.62 -17.73
CA ARG A 236 0.80 -19.62 -18.73
C ARG A 236 -0.41 -20.37 -19.30
N GLU A 237 -1.38 -20.72 -18.45
CA GLU A 237 -2.62 -21.36 -18.88
C GLU A 237 -3.47 -20.42 -19.74
N ARG A 238 -3.63 -19.19 -19.29
CA ARG A 238 -4.48 -18.18 -19.95
C ARG A 238 -3.91 -17.70 -21.29
N PHE A 239 -2.59 -17.70 -21.42
CA PHE A 239 -1.86 -17.27 -22.63
C PHE A 239 -1.42 -18.44 -23.53
N ALA A 240 -1.88 -19.68 -23.25
CA ALA A 240 -1.37 -20.87 -23.92
C ALA A 240 -1.56 -20.89 -25.45
N GLU A 241 -2.57 -20.19 -25.96
CA GLU A 241 -2.88 -20.10 -27.39
C GLU A 241 -2.10 -18.97 -28.12
N TYR A 242 -1.30 -18.18 -27.38
CA TYR A 242 -0.59 -17.03 -27.91
C TYR A 242 0.93 -17.21 -27.86
N PRO A 243 1.69 -16.66 -28.81
CA PRO A 243 3.13 -16.89 -28.93
C PRO A 243 3.96 -16.01 -27.98
N PHE A 244 3.50 -15.81 -26.76
CA PHE A 244 4.20 -15.01 -25.75
C PHE A 244 5.00 -15.86 -24.78
N THR A 245 6.21 -15.41 -24.49
CA THR A 245 7.13 -16.06 -23.56
C THR A 245 6.93 -15.54 -22.15
N ILE A 246 6.48 -16.43 -21.24
CA ILE A 246 6.26 -16.11 -19.83
C ILE A 246 7.29 -16.86 -18.99
N GLU A 247 7.98 -16.17 -18.11
CA GLU A 247 8.97 -16.75 -17.19
C GLU A 247 8.72 -16.32 -15.74
N VAL A 248 9.26 -17.16 -14.83
CA VAL A 248 9.21 -16.85 -13.38
C VAL A 248 10.62 -16.75 -12.80
N LEU A 249 10.92 -15.62 -12.18
CA LEU A 249 12.17 -15.38 -11.47
C LEU A 249 11.94 -15.55 -9.96
N SER A 250 12.34 -16.70 -9.42
CA SER A 250 12.17 -17.03 -8.01
C SER A 250 13.41 -17.72 -7.45
N ARG A 251 13.46 -17.86 -6.11
CA ARG A 251 14.54 -18.58 -5.42
C ARG A 251 14.61 -20.08 -5.76
N PHE A 252 13.58 -20.63 -6.39
CA PHE A 252 13.54 -22.03 -6.78
C PHE A 252 14.30 -22.31 -8.09
N ARG A 253 14.69 -21.27 -8.84
CA ARG A 253 15.53 -21.38 -10.02
C ARG A 253 17.00 -21.44 -9.63
N THR A 254 17.77 -22.27 -10.30
CA THR A 254 19.22 -22.34 -10.15
C THR A 254 19.89 -21.03 -10.60
N GLY A 255 21.12 -20.80 -10.18
CA GLY A 255 21.87 -19.59 -10.59
C GLY A 255 22.06 -19.49 -12.10
N SER A 256 22.30 -20.64 -12.79
CA SER A 256 22.44 -20.68 -14.25
C SER A 256 21.12 -20.35 -14.96
N GLU A 257 19.98 -20.89 -14.51
CA GLU A 257 18.65 -20.56 -15.04
C GLU A 257 18.33 -19.08 -14.86
N GLN A 258 18.65 -18.52 -13.69
CA GLN A 258 18.44 -17.09 -13.43
C GLN A 258 19.27 -16.22 -14.38
N SER A 259 20.54 -16.56 -14.61
CA SER A 259 21.40 -15.85 -15.55
C SER A 259 20.89 -15.95 -17.00
N ASP A 260 20.35 -17.11 -17.40
CA ASP A 260 19.72 -17.25 -18.71
C ASP A 260 18.45 -16.39 -18.86
N ILE A 261 17.57 -16.39 -17.82
CA ILE A 261 16.38 -15.54 -17.79
C ILE A 261 16.78 -14.06 -17.91
N LEU A 262 17.78 -13.60 -17.16
CA LEU A 262 18.24 -12.20 -17.22
C LEU A 262 18.75 -11.81 -18.60
N ARG A 263 19.54 -12.69 -19.24
CA ARG A 263 20.05 -12.48 -20.58
C ARG A 263 18.91 -12.41 -21.62
N ARG A 264 17.97 -13.34 -21.57
CA ARG A 264 16.80 -13.37 -22.47
C ARG A 264 15.89 -12.17 -22.27
N LEU A 265 15.71 -11.73 -21.01
CA LEU A 265 14.93 -10.54 -20.68
C LEU A 265 15.52 -9.29 -21.33
N SER A 266 16.83 -9.08 -21.19
CA SER A 266 17.52 -7.92 -21.73
C SER A 266 17.60 -7.92 -23.27
N SER A 267 17.48 -9.08 -23.91
CA SER A 267 17.39 -9.20 -25.36
C SER A 267 15.96 -9.21 -25.93
N GLY A 268 14.94 -9.01 -25.08
CA GLY A 268 13.53 -9.03 -25.51
C GLY A 268 12.95 -10.42 -25.76
N GLY A 269 13.64 -11.48 -25.35
CA GLY A 269 13.18 -12.87 -25.53
C GLY A 269 12.19 -13.34 -24.44
N ILE A 270 11.77 -12.47 -23.54
CA ILE A 270 10.75 -12.72 -22.51
C ILE A 270 9.76 -11.56 -22.54
N ASP A 271 8.49 -11.88 -22.75
CA ASP A 271 7.42 -10.88 -22.81
C ASP A 271 6.87 -10.56 -21.43
N ILE A 272 6.67 -11.57 -20.58
CA ILE A 272 6.13 -11.41 -19.23
C ILE A 272 7.07 -12.07 -18.23
N LEU A 273 7.60 -11.28 -17.29
CA LEU A 273 8.41 -11.78 -16.20
C LEU A 273 7.66 -11.65 -14.88
N ILE A 274 7.41 -12.78 -14.23
CA ILE A 274 6.75 -12.85 -12.92
C ILE A 274 7.81 -13.13 -11.86
N GLY A 275 7.77 -12.43 -10.73
CA GLY A 275 8.74 -12.68 -9.67
C GLY A 275 8.42 -11.99 -8.37
N THR A 276 9.32 -12.13 -7.40
CA THR A 276 9.23 -11.48 -6.10
C THR A 276 10.09 -10.21 -6.08
N HIS A 277 10.41 -9.70 -4.89
CA HIS A 277 11.31 -8.54 -4.71
C HIS A 277 12.62 -8.60 -5.53
N ARG A 278 13.01 -9.77 -6.06
CA ARG A 278 14.14 -9.90 -6.99
C ARG A 278 13.94 -9.11 -8.28
N LEU A 279 12.69 -8.84 -8.68
CA LEU A 279 12.40 -7.96 -9.82
C LEU A 279 12.82 -6.50 -9.57
N CYS A 280 13.06 -6.11 -8.32
CA CYS A 280 13.55 -4.79 -7.94
C CYS A 280 15.10 -4.71 -7.92
N ASN A 281 15.81 -5.77 -8.35
CA ASN A 281 17.27 -5.75 -8.39
C ASN A 281 17.74 -4.78 -9.50
N PRO A 282 18.67 -3.83 -9.20
CA PRO A 282 19.23 -2.91 -10.20
C PRO A 282 19.91 -3.60 -11.40
N GLU A 283 20.37 -4.84 -11.25
CA GLU A 283 20.97 -5.63 -12.33
C GLU A 283 19.97 -6.15 -13.36
N LEU A 284 18.67 -6.03 -13.08
CA LEU A 284 17.62 -6.51 -13.95
C LEU A 284 17.25 -5.43 -14.97
N HIS A 285 17.51 -5.70 -16.23
CA HIS A 285 17.26 -4.78 -17.32
C HIS A 285 16.23 -5.35 -18.29
N PHE A 286 15.13 -4.63 -18.44
CA PHE A 286 14.16 -4.88 -19.49
C PHE A 286 14.58 -4.14 -20.77
N GLN A 287 14.34 -4.74 -21.94
CA GLN A 287 14.57 -4.07 -23.20
C GLN A 287 13.53 -2.98 -23.47
N ASN A 288 12.26 -3.29 -23.20
CA ASN A 288 11.11 -2.42 -23.52
C ASN A 288 9.98 -2.63 -22.50
N LEU A 289 10.19 -2.24 -21.25
CA LEU A 289 9.20 -2.37 -20.18
C LEU A 289 8.05 -1.39 -20.37
N GLY A 290 6.82 -1.87 -20.55
CA GLY A 290 5.63 -1.05 -20.74
C GLY A 290 4.64 -1.10 -19.55
N LEU A 291 4.61 -2.20 -18.80
CA LEU A 291 3.65 -2.38 -17.70
C LEU A 291 4.31 -3.04 -16.50
N VAL A 292 4.02 -2.52 -15.31
CA VAL A 292 4.38 -3.14 -14.03
C VAL A 292 3.11 -3.39 -13.23
N GLU A 293 2.89 -4.65 -12.88
CA GLU A 293 1.81 -5.07 -12.01
C GLU A 293 2.35 -5.44 -10.63
N ILE A 294 1.71 -4.94 -9.56
CA ILE A 294 2.14 -5.21 -8.19
C ILE A 294 1.00 -5.90 -7.45
N GLY A 295 1.12 -7.23 -7.29
CA GLY A 295 0.24 -8.02 -6.44
C GLY A 295 0.53 -7.76 -4.97
N ARG A 296 -0.51 -7.50 -4.17
CA ARG A 296 -0.42 -7.44 -2.71
C ARG A 296 -1.16 -8.62 -2.10
N ALA A 297 -0.54 -9.30 -1.12
CA ALA A 297 -1.25 -10.28 -0.31
C ALA A 297 -2.32 -9.58 0.52
N SER A 298 -3.55 -10.08 0.53
CA SER A 298 -4.55 -9.63 1.48
C SER A 298 -4.14 -10.04 2.90
N CYS A 299 -4.53 -9.28 3.92
CA CYS A 299 -4.25 -9.65 5.32
C CYS A 299 -4.88 -10.99 5.74
N ARG A 300 -5.82 -11.54 4.96
CA ARG A 300 -6.45 -12.85 5.18
C ARG A 300 -5.65 -14.03 4.62
N GLU A 301 -4.66 -13.80 3.78
CA GLU A 301 -3.80 -14.87 3.22
C GLU A 301 -2.62 -15.21 4.15
N ARG A 302 -2.53 -14.59 5.33
CA ARG A 302 -1.62 -14.99 6.40
C ARG A 302 -2.32 -15.99 7.31
N VAL A 303 -2.38 -17.22 6.89
CA VAL A 303 -2.62 -18.40 7.77
C VAL A 303 -1.41 -19.31 7.63
#